data_38d5402968c95e2f5a39614676dcd22a
#
_entry.id   38d5402968c95e2f5a39614676dcd22a
#
_cell.length_a   1.000
_cell.length_b   1.000
_cell.length_c   1.000
_cell.angle_alpha   90.00
_cell.angle_beta   90.00
_cell.angle_gamma   90.00
#
_symmetry.space_group_name_H-M   'P 1'
#
loop_
_entity.id
_entity.type
_entity.pdbx_description
1 polymer ?
#
loop_
_entity_poly.entity_id
_entity_poly.type
_entity_poly.pdbx_seq_one_letter_code
_entity_poly.pdbx_strand_id
1 'polypeptide(L)'
;MAALPITWKAGSDVQTYEKARIGRVFNHRRPDRYPIAVIEAKEESHIVEAVRLAREKNCRLSVRSGGHSWAAWSVRDGAILLDLGQYKQIDLDEKTGIVQVSPSTTGRMLNGFLTTKGRLFAGGHCPDVGLGGFLLQGGMGWNCKNWGWACEQIVAVDVVTADGQQLHCTEHVNSELLWAARGAGPGFPAVVTRFHLQTRPAYKHMRSSGYCYANADFQKAMKWILSITDGFDPDTEVVLVASYPPGSEGIVHTVLFVAFKNDPEEARRALQPAQDSHPAGTVHEWFNRETSLQDQYKDQGAANPEGHRYRVDNAYISNDADVASVLEEAFTTLPTKKTFSLWYSMSPGTRRPLKDMALSMQTDHYFATYSIYEDAKDDDLASSWVKKVMAGIERHSEGAYLGDSDFQVRRTRFWGEKQGVKLMELRRKWDPKGTICGYLDEGDKSQQNGLANVHEWSAKL
;
A
#
# COMPACT_ATOMS: atom_id res chain seq x y z
N MET A 1 -25.67 -15.25 21.04
CA MET A 1 -24.81 -14.53 20.06
C MET A 1 -25.32 -13.10 19.96
N ALA A 2 -24.46 -12.11 19.95
CA ALA A 2 -24.85 -10.72 19.70
C ALA A 2 -25.47 -10.62 18.30
N ALA A 3 -26.44 -9.73 18.13
CA ALA A 3 -27.05 -9.52 16.81
C ALA A 3 -26.01 -9.00 15.82
N LEU A 4 -25.99 -9.56 14.61
CA LEU A 4 -25.07 -9.13 13.55
C LEU A 4 -25.30 -7.65 13.23
N PRO A 5 -24.27 -6.79 13.34
CA PRO A 5 -24.41 -5.35 13.07
C PRO A 5 -24.45 -5.09 11.56
N ILE A 6 -25.65 -5.20 10.99
CA ILE A 6 -25.88 -5.15 9.55
C ILE A 6 -26.80 -3.98 9.16
N THR A 7 -26.37 -3.23 8.15
CA THR A 7 -27.16 -2.17 7.52
C THR A 7 -27.52 -2.62 6.10
N TRP A 8 -28.79 -2.87 5.84
CA TRP A 8 -29.30 -3.27 4.54
C TRP A 8 -29.53 -2.07 3.63
N LYS A 9 -29.25 -2.21 2.32
CA LYS A 9 -29.61 -1.20 1.32
C LYS A 9 -31.13 -1.00 1.26
N ALA A 10 -31.88 -2.09 1.27
CA ALA A 10 -33.34 -2.05 1.33
C ALA A 10 -33.80 -1.95 2.80
N GLY A 11 -34.62 -0.95 3.12
CA GLY A 11 -35.23 -0.78 4.44
C GLY A 11 -34.46 0.10 5.43
N SER A 12 -33.22 0.48 5.13
CA SER A 12 -32.51 1.51 5.90
C SER A 12 -32.75 2.89 5.31
N ASP A 13 -32.63 3.93 6.13
CA ASP A 13 -32.58 5.29 5.59
C ASP A 13 -31.33 5.51 4.76
N VAL A 14 -31.40 6.40 3.75
CA VAL A 14 -30.34 6.62 2.78
C VAL A 14 -29.04 7.10 3.42
N GLN A 15 -29.11 7.96 4.45
CA GLN A 15 -27.92 8.52 5.09
C GLN A 15 -27.17 7.46 5.88
N THR A 16 -27.87 6.61 6.62
CA THR A 16 -27.29 5.50 7.38
C THR A 16 -26.62 4.50 6.44
N TYR A 17 -27.28 4.12 5.35
CA TYR A 17 -26.69 3.21 4.37
C TYR A 17 -25.45 3.83 3.68
N GLU A 18 -25.53 5.08 3.21
CA GLU A 18 -24.38 5.75 2.56
C GLU A 18 -23.19 5.90 3.51
N LYS A 19 -23.44 6.24 4.78
CA LYS A 19 -22.39 6.27 5.81
C LYS A 19 -21.71 4.91 5.96
N ALA A 20 -22.47 3.83 6.04
CA ALA A 20 -21.90 2.49 6.12
C ALA A 20 -21.15 2.11 4.84
N ARG A 21 -21.70 2.42 3.64
CA ARG A 21 -21.13 2.09 2.34
C ARG A 21 -19.79 2.79 2.08
N ILE A 22 -19.74 4.12 2.24
CA ILE A 22 -18.60 4.95 1.80
C ILE A 22 -17.94 5.78 2.90
N GLY A 23 -18.49 5.83 4.13
CA GLY A 23 -17.98 6.69 5.19
C GLY A 23 -16.51 6.44 5.56
N ARG A 24 -16.00 5.24 5.27
CA ARG A 24 -14.59 4.85 5.49
C ARG A 24 -13.81 4.63 4.20
N VAL A 25 -14.28 5.16 3.07
CA VAL A 25 -13.53 5.16 1.82
C VAL A 25 -12.69 6.42 1.76
N PHE A 26 -11.36 6.25 1.81
CA PHE A 26 -10.40 7.35 1.83
C PHE A 26 -10.44 8.19 0.55
N ASN A 27 -10.42 7.54 -0.62
CA ASN A 27 -10.48 8.23 -1.91
C ASN A 27 -11.89 8.77 -2.18
N HIS A 28 -12.05 10.08 -2.26
CA HIS A 28 -13.34 10.71 -2.54
C HIS A 28 -13.80 10.60 -4.01
N ARG A 29 -13.02 9.96 -4.90
CA ARG A 29 -13.53 9.36 -6.14
C ARG A 29 -14.35 8.12 -5.80
N ARG A 30 -15.48 8.32 -5.17
CA ARG A 30 -16.34 7.26 -4.68
C ARG A 30 -17.05 6.57 -5.83
N PRO A 31 -17.00 5.23 -5.91
CA PRO A 31 -17.61 4.51 -7.03
C PRO A 31 -19.14 4.46 -6.92
N ASP A 32 -19.80 4.48 -8.07
CA ASP A 32 -21.23 4.24 -8.18
C ASP A 32 -21.51 2.72 -8.16
N ARG A 33 -21.21 2.10 -7.01
CA ARG A 33 -21.40 0.66 -6.72
C ARG A 33 -22.10 0.50 -5.38
N TYR A 34 -23.05 -0.43 -5.32
CA TYR A 34 -24.00 -0.54 -4.21
C TYR A 34 -24.05 -1.98 -3.66
N PRO A 35 -23.37 -2.28 -2.54
CA PRO A 35 -23.56 -3.51 -1.78
C PRO A 35 -25.01 -3.67 -1.35
N ILE A 36 -25.50 -4.92 -1.28
CA ILE A 36 -26.87 -5.18 -0.77
C ILE A 36 -26.97 -4.94 0.74
N ALA A 37 -25.84 -5.07 1.45
CA ALA A 37 -25.74 -4.78 2.88
C ALA A 37 -24.29 -4.45 3.26
N VAL A 38 -24.12 -3.79 4.41
CA VAL A 38 -22.84 -3.57 5.08
C VAL A 38 -22.91 -4.18 6.48
N ILE A 39 -21.91 -5.00 6.83
CA ILE A 39 -21.74 -5.59 8.16
C ILE A 39 -20.53 -4.94 8.82
N GLU A 40 -20.72 -4.23 9.92
CA GLU A 40 -19.65 -3.59 10.69
C GLU A 40 -19.18 -4.51 11.81
N ALA A 41 -18.30 -5.46 11.48
CA ALA A 41 -17.83 -6.49 12.41
C ALA A 41 -17.09 -5.89 13.61
N LYS A 42 -17.39 -6.38 14.81
CA LYS A 42 -16.76 -6.01 16.08
C LYS A 42 -15.98 -7.18 16.71
N GLU A 43 -16.29 -8.39 16.30
CA GLU A 43 -15.72 -9.62 16.81
C GLU A 43 -15.62 -10.65 15.70
N GLU A 44 -14.83 -11.70 15.91
CA GLU A 44 -14.56 -12.74 14.90
C GLU A 44 -15.82 -13.52 14.51
N SER A 45 -16.73 -13.72 15.44
CA SER A 45 -18.02 -14.39 15.19
C SER A 45 -18.84 -13.66 14.11
N HIS A 46 -18.78 -12.33 14.05
CA HIS A 46 -19.45 -11.55 13.01
C HIS A 46 -18.83 -11.79 11.62
N ILE A 47 -17.54 -12.09 11.54
CA ILE A 47 -16.85 -12.41 10.28
C ILE A 47 -17.33 -13.77 9.77
N VAL A 48 -17.38 -14.79 10.64
CA VAL A 48 -17.90 -16.12 10.30
C VAL A 48 -19.35 -16.03 9.82
N GLU A 49 -20.17 -15.27 10.55
CA GLU A 49 -21.58 -15.09 10.22
C GLU A 49 -21.79 -14.34 8.91
N ALA A 50 -20.92 -13.36 8.59
CA ALA A 50 -20.97 -12.64 7.32
C ALA A 50 -20.68 -13.56 6.13
N VAL A 51 -19.69 -14.44 6.25
CA VAL A 51 -19.41 -15.46 5.22
C VAL A 51 -20.60 -16.41 5.06
N ARG A 52 -21.17 -16.90 6.18
CA ARG A 52 -22.35 -17.77 6.16
C ARG A 52 -23.53 -17.08 5.47
N LEU A 53 -23.82 -15.84 5.82
CA LEU A 53 -24.92 -15.06 5.26
C LEU A 53 -24.73 -14.83 3.75
N ALA A 54 -23.51 -14.51 3.29
CA ALA A 54 -23.23 -14.36 1.87
C ALA A 54 -23.53 -15.64 1.09
N ARG A 55 -23.13 -16.80 1.62
CA ARG A 55 -23.44 -18.10 1.02
C ARG A 55 -24.93 -18.42 0.99
N GLU A 56 -25.65 -18.17 2.10
CA GLU A 56 -27.10 -18.39 2.18
C GLU A 56 -27.87 -17.51 1.19
N LYS A 57 -27.43 -16.27 1.02
CA LYS A 57 -28.04 -15.35 0.06
C LYS A 57 -27.57 -15.53 -1.37
N ASN A 58 -26.65 -16.49 -1.59
CA ASN A 58 -26.02 -16.72 -2.89
C ASN A 58 -25.47 -15.42 -3.50
N CYS A 59 -24.78 -14.60 -2.67
CA CYS A 59 -24.12 -13.39 -3.08
C CYS A 59 -22.64 -13.41 -2.67
N ARG A 60 -21.88 -12.44 -3.14
CA ARG A 60 -20.46 -12.32 -2.84
C ARG A 60 -20.22 -11.52 -1.56
N LEU A 61 -19.04 -11.71 -0.97
CA LEU A 61 -18.55 -10.96 0.19
C LEU A 61 -17.34 -10.13 -0.21
N SER A 62 -17.38 -8.83 -0.02
CA SER A 62 -16.22 -7.95 -0.12
C SER A 62 -15.73 -7.53 1.25
N VAL A 63 -14.42 -7.31 1.41
CA VAL A 63 -13.83 -7.02 2.72
C VAL A 63 -13.20 -5.61 2.72
N ARG A 64 -13.49 -4.84 3.75
CA ARG A 64 -12.88 -3.53 4.00
C ARG A 64 -12.18 -3.53 5.36
N SER A 65 -10.86 -3.38 5.37
CA SER A 65 -10.09 -3.16 6.60
C SER A 65 -9.89 -1.66 6.86
N GLY A 66 -8.89 -1.01 6.28
CA GLY A 66 -8.61 0.42 6.45
C GLY A 66 -9.43 1.35 5.55
N GLY A 67 -9.91 0.89 4.40
CA GLY A 67 -10.65 1.73 3.44
C GLY A 67 -9.76 2.59 2.53
N HIS A 68 -8.46 2.34 2.47
CA HIS A 68 -7.47 3.14 1.73
C HIS A 68 -7.21 2.68 0.28
N SER A 69 -7.94 1.70 -0.23
CA SER A 69 -7.82 1.32 -1.65
C SER A 69 -8.15 2.50 -2.58
N TRP A 70 -7.23 2.81 -3.51
CA TRP A 70 -7.42 3.89 -4.49
C TRP A 70 -8.61 3.64 -5.42
N ALA A 71 -8.91 2.38 -5.73
CA ALA A 71 -10.07 1.95 -6.51
C ALA A 71 -11.36 1.78 -5.68
N ALA A 72 -11.33 2.07 -4.37
CA ALA A 72 -12.40 1.73 -3.42
C ALA A 72 -12.85 0.26 -3.58
N TRP A 73 -11.90 -0.65 -3.62
CA TRP A 73 -12.04 -2.05 -4.02
C TRP A 73 -13.13 -2.81 -3.25
N SER A 74 -13.30 -2.50 -1.96
CA SER A 74 -14.29 -3.14 -1.10
C SER A 74 -15.75 -2.82 -1.44
N VAL A 75 -16.03 -1.74 -2.16
CA VAL A 75 -17.39 -1.37 -2.54
C VAL A 75 -17.77 -2.08 -3.83
N ARG A 76 -18.64 -3.12 -3.75
CA ARG A 76 -19.03 -3.99 -4.85
C ARG A 76 -20.52 -4.08 -5.02
N ASP A 77 -20.99 -4.04 -6.26
CA ASP A 77 -22.42 -4.21 -6.56
C ASP A 77 -22.93 -5.58 -6.15
N GLY A 78 -24.09 -5.61 -5.53
CA GLY A 78 -24.76 -6.85 -5.17
C GLY A 78 -24.05 -7.72 -4.11
N ALA A 79 -22.90 -7.32 -3.63
CA ALA A 79 -22.17 -8.02 -2.59
C ALA A 79 -22.61 -7.60 -1.17
N ILE A 80 -22.31 -8.40 -0.16
CA ILE A 80 -22.27 -7.95 1.22
C ILE A 80 -20.88 -7.35 1.47
N LEU A 81 -20.83 -6.11 1.96
CA LEU A 81 -19.59 -5.47 2.39
C LEU A 81 -19.35 -5.79 3.87
N LEU A 82 -18.29 -6.52 4.16
CA LEU A 82 -17.79 -6.77 5.50
C LEU A 82 -16.77 -5.69 5.88
N ASP A 83 -17.16 -4.79 6.77
CA ASP A 83 -16.29 -3.75 7.31
C ASP A 83 -15.68 -4.19 8.64
N LEU A 84 -14.35 -4.29 8.68
CA LEU A 84 -13.58 -4.68 9.87
C LEU A 84 -13.14 -3.48 10.72
N GLY A 85 -13.61 -2.26 10.42
CA GLY A 85 -13.13 -1.02 11.05
C GLY A 85 -13.28 -0.95 12.57
N GLN A 86 -14.26 -1.65 13.12
CA GLN A 86 -14.49 -1.74 14.56
C GLN A 86 -13.83 -2.99 15.20
N TYR A 87 -13.34 -3.93 14.39
CA TYR A 87 -12.63 -5.12 14.84
C TYR A 87 -11.15 -4.79 15.02
N LYS A 88 -10.75 -4.46 16.26
CA LYS A 88 -9.39 -4.01 16.57
C LYS A 88 -8.80 -4.80 17.73
N GLN A 89 -7.65 -5.42 17.48
CA GLN A 89 -6.88 -6.19 18.46
C GLN A 89 -5.39 -5.96 18.21
N ILE A 90 -4.63 -5.76 19.27
CA ILE A 90 -3.17 -5.74 19.27
C ILE A 90 -2.71 -6.47 20.52
N ASP A 91 -1.97 -7.55 20.37
CA ASP A 91 -1.40 -8.33 21.46
C ASP A 91 0.03 -8.74 21.13
N LEU A 92 0.98 -8.45 22.02
CA LEU A 92 2.40 -8.71 21.83
C LEU A 92 2.88 -9.81 22.78
N ASP A 93 3.38 -10.90 22.21
CA ASP A 93 4.21 -11.83 22.96
C ASP A 93 5.63 -11.24 23.07
N GLU A 94 5.95 -10.68 24.23
CA GLU A 94 7.25 -10.05 24.49
C GLU A 94 8.42 -11.04 24.42
N LYS A 95 8.18 -12.35 24.63
CA LYS A 95 9.24 -13.38 24.59
C LYS A 95 9.68 -13.67 23.14
N THR A 96 8.73 -13.81 22.24
CA THR A 96 9.02 -14.11 20.83
C THR A 96 9.16 -12.85 19.99
N GLY A 97 8.61 -11.72 20.46
CA GLY A 97 8.52 -10.50 19.70
C GLY A 97 7.50 -10.58 18.55
N ILE A 98 6.58 -11.53 18.61
CA ILE A 98 5.49 -11.66 17.63
C ILE A 98 4.30 -10.86 18.16
N VAL A 99 3.79 -9.96 17.33
CA VAL A 99 2.56 -9.22 17.61
C VAL A 99 1.40 -9.82 16.81
N GLN A 100 0.28 -10.03 17.48
CA GLN A 100 -0.98 -10.43 16.86
C GLN A 100 -1.84 -9.19 16.65
N VAL A 101 -2.30 -8.97 15.42
CA VAL A 101 -3.05 -7.76 15.09
C VAL A 101 -4.24 -8.05 14.17
N SER A 102 -5.33 -7.33 14.38
CA SER A 102 -6.48 -7.33 13.47
C SER A 102 -6.16 -6.55 12.17
N PRO A 103 -6.80 -6.90 11.04
CA PRO A 103 -6.55 -6.26 9.75
C PRO A 103 -6.83 -4.75 9.71
N SER A 104 -7.73 -4.25 10.54
CA SER A 104 -8.06 -2.81 10.59
C SER A 104 -7.18 -1.99 11.52
N THR A 105 -6.23 -2.62 12.22
CA THR A 105 -5.16 -1.89 12.91
C THR A 105 -4.36 -1.09 11.91
N THR A 106 -4.05 0.17 12.21
CA THR A 106 -3.25 1.03 11.32
C THR A 106 -1.76 1.00 11.70
N GLY A 107 -0.89 1.44 10.78
CA GLY A 107 0.55 1.57 11.05
C GLY A 107 0.83 2.45 12.27
N ARG A 108 0.13 3.58 12.41
CA ARG A 108 0.19 4.48 13.57
C ARG A 108 -0.18 3.77 14.88
N MET A 109 -1.30 3.04 14.88
CA MET A 109 -1.75 2.32 16.09
C MET A 109 -0.75 1.25 16.49
N LEU A 110 -0.28 0.45 15.53
CA LEU A 110 0.67 -0.63 15.81
C LEU A 110 2.00 -0.08 16.32
N ASN A 111 2.62 0.85 15.61
CA ASN A 111 3.91 1.40 16.00
C ASN A 111 3.81 2.29 17.26
N GLY A 112 2.68 2.98 17.47
CA GLY A 112 2.41 3.67 18.73
C GLY A 112 2.41 2.73 19.93
N PHE A 113 1.82 1.54 19.80
CA PHE A 113 1.87 0.49 20.82
C PHE A 113 3.27 -0.12 20.95
N LEU A 114 3.91 -0.52 19.84
CA LEU A 114 5.18 -1.22 19.85
C LEU A 114 6.34 -0.37 20.40
N THR A 115 6.35 0.93 20.11
CA THR A 115 7.42 1.83 20.62
C THR A 115 7.43 1.90 22.13
N THR A 116 6.28 1.77 22.82
CA THR A 116 6.23 1.67 24.29
C THR A 116 6.89 0.40 24.84
N LYS A 117 7.10 -0.59 23.97
CA LYS A 117 7.75 -1.88 24.25
C LYS A 117 9.18 -1.97 23.67
N GLY A 118 9.72 -0.85 23.19
CA GLY A 118 11.06 -0.82 22.55
C GLY A 118 11.11 -1.61 21.23
N ARG A 119 9.98 -1.76 20.54
CA ARG A 119 9.87 -2.51 19.29
C ARG A 119 9.28 -1.65 18.17
N LEU A 120 9.45 -2.13 16.94
CA LEU A 120 8.96 -1.47 15.74
C LEU A 120 8.54 -2.52 14.70
N PHE A 121 7.64 -2.12 13.81
CA PHE A 121 7.23 -2.89 12.63
C PHE A 121 7.33 -2.01 11.38
N ALA A 122 7.66 -2.61 10.23
CA ALA A 122 7.70 -1.93 8.92
C ALA A 122 6.27 -1.57 8.44
N GLY A 123 5.57 -0.74 9.21
CA GLY A 123 4.26 -0.19 8.82
C GLY A 123 4.38 0.78 7.66
N GLY A 124 3.26 1.04 6.98
CA GLY A 124 3.23 1.94 5.83
C GLY A 124 3.67 3.37 6.17
N HIS A 125 4.21 4.08 5.19
CA HIS A 125 4.58 5.49 5.33
C HIS A 125 3.34 6.34 5.68
N CYS A 126 2.20 6.09 5.02
CA CYS A 126 0.93 6.70 5.42
C CYS A 126 0.43 6.08 6.72
N PRO A 127 0.24 6.88 7.79
CA PRO A 127 0.03 6.37 9.15
C PRO A 127 -1.29 5.60 9.36
N ASP A 128 -2.34 5.99 8.64
CA ASP A 128 -3.71 5.54 8.90
C ASP A 128 -4.19 4.44 7.94
N VAL A 129 -3.29 3.92 7.11
CA VAL A 129 -3.54 2.74 6.26
C VAL A 129 -3.70 1.49 7.14
N GLY A 130 -4.81 0.77 6.96
CA GLY A 130 -5.05 -0.48 7.66
C GLY A 130 -4.15 -1.61 7.19
N LEU A 131 -3.66 -2.40 8.13
CA LEU A 131 -2.71 -3.49 7.88
C LEU A 131 -3.24 -4.57 6.93
N GLY A 132 -4.56 -4.80 6.86
CA GLY A 132 -5.13 -5.86 6.04
C GLY A 132 -4.76 -5.74 4.57
N GLY A 133 -5.17 -4.65 3.91
CA GLY A 133 -4.79 -4.41 2.51
C GLY A 133 -3.29 -4.23 2.34
N PHE A 134 -2.65 -3.48 3.25
CA PHE A 134 -1.22 -3.20 3.21
C PHE A 134 -0.38 -4.49 3.19
N LEU A 135 -0.61 -5.41 4.11
CA LEU A 135 0.14 -6.66 4.21
C LEU A 135 -0.17 -7.63 3.08
N LEU A 136 -1.47 -7.78 2.73
CA LEU A 136 -1.87 -8.67 1.64
C LEU A 136 -1.31 -8.23 0.28
N GLN A 137 -1.03 -6.95 0.09
CA GLN A 137 -0.46 -6.38 -1.14
C GLN A 137 1.08 -6.38 -1.16
N GLY A 138 1.73 -6.79 -0.09
CA GLY A 138 3.19 -6.78 0.07
C GLY A 138 3.65 -5.85 1.18
N GLY A 139 3.25 -4.61 1.15
CA GLY A 139 3.56 -3.61 2.18
C GLY A 139 4.97 -3.02 2.04
N MET A 140 5.09 -1.95 1.25
CA MET A 140 6.27 -1.10 1.22
C MET A 140 6.20 -0.14 2.42
N GLY A 141 6.91 -0.47 3.49
CA GLY A 141 6.86 0.25 4.75
C GLY A 141 8.18 0.91 5.13
N TRP A 142 8.18 1.62 6.26
CA TRP A 142 9.37 2.24 6.83
C TRP A 142 10.52 1.24 6.96
N ASN A 143 11.70 1.67 6.52
CA ASN A 143 12.93 0.88 6.55
C ASN A 143 12.87 -0.41 5.70
N CYS A 144 12.07 -0.42 4.62
CA CYS A 144 11.91 -1.60 3.77
C CYS A 144 13.20 -1.97 3.02
N LYS A 145 14.09 -1.03 2.73
CA LYS A 145 15.43 -1.32 2.15
C LYS A 145 16.22 -2.32 2.99
N ASN A 146 16.09 -2.24 4.32
CA ASN A 146 16.76 -3.09 5.29
C ASN A 146 15.92 -4.33 5.64
N TRP A 147 14.65 -4.10 5.99
CA TRP A 147 13.80 -5.15 6.55
C TRP A 147 13.03 -5.96 5.51
N GLY A 148 13.02 -5.49 4.26
CA GLY A 148 12.24 -6.07 3.16
C GLY A 148 10.77 -5.69 3.24
N TRP A 149 9.97 -6.35 2.43
CA TRP A 149 8.54 -6.14 2.38
C TRP A 149 7.87 -6.51 3.72
N ALA A 150 6.90 -5.73 4.15
CA ALA A 150 6.22 -5.99 5.43
C ALA A 150 5.56 -7.37 5.48
N CYS A 151 5.08 -7.88 4.35
CA CYS A 151 4.48 -9.22 4.25
C CYS A 151 5.48 -10.36 4.52
N GLU A 152 6.77 -10.14 4.35
CA GLU A 152 7.80 -11.13 4.70
C GLU A 152 7.89 -11.37 6.22
N GLN A 153 7.38 -10.44 7.01
CA GLN A 153 7.33 -10.53 8.46
C GLN A 153 6.05 -11.22 8.98
N ILE A 154 5.13 -11.59 8.10
CA ILE A 154 3.95 -12.41 8.48
C ILE A 154 4.45 -13.81 8.79
N VAL A 155 4.35 -14.26 10.04
CA VAL A 155 4.74 -15.62 10.46
C VAL A 155 3.56 -16.58 10.50
N ALA A 156 2.34 -16.06 10.69
CA ALA A 156 1.10 -16.80 10.59
C ALA A 156 -0.07 -15.86 10.27
N VAL A 157 -1.18 -16.42 9.78
CA VAL A 157 -2.47 -15.74 9.65
C VAL A 157 -3.60 -16.61 10.16
N ASP A 158 -4.57 -16.00 10.84
CA ASP A 158 -5.84 -16.62 11.13
C ASP A 158 -6.86 -16.13 10.10
N VAL A 159 -7.65 -17.05 9.56
CA VAL A 159 -8.57 -16.71 8.47
C VAL A 159 -9.92 -17.39 8.65
N VAL A 160 -10.94 -16.79 8.05
CA VAL A 160 -12.23 -17.45 7.75
C VAL A 160 -12.26 -17.71 6.25
N THR A 161 -12.34 -19.00 5.88
CA THR A 161 -12.40 -19.43 4.48
C THR A 161 -13.76 -19.13 3.83
N ALA A 162 -13.83 -19.25 2.51
CA ALA A 162 -15.06 -19.03 1.75
C ALA A 162 -16.20 -19.99 2.13
N ASP A 163 -15.91 -21.13 2.73
CA ASP A 163 -16.90 -22.07 3.26
C ASP A 163 -17.19 -21.90 4.77
N GLY A 164 -16.58 -20.90 5.41
CA GLY A 164 -16.84 -20.50 6.80
C GLY A 164 -15.99 -21.21 7.86
N GLN A 165 -14.95 -21.96 7.46
CA GLN A 165 -14.01 -22.56 8.41
C GLN A 165 -13.04 -21.55 8.96
N GLN A 166 -12.74 -21.62 10.25
CA GLN A 166 -11.68 -20.86 10.89
C GLN A 166 -10.38 -21.67 10.86
N LEU A 167 -9.33 -21.12 10.27
CA LEU A 167 -8.06 -21.80 10.10
C LEU A 167 -6.90 -20.94 10.62
N HIS A 168 -5.95 -21.62 11.25
CA HIS A 168 -4.63 -21.06 11.55
C HIS A 168 -3.66 -21.51 10.45
N CYS A 169 -2.96 -20.57 9.81
CA CYS A 169 -2.11 -20.82 8.65
C CYS A 169 -0.67 -20.44 8.97
N THR A 170 0.22 -21.41 8.89
CA THR A 170 1.66 -21.27 9.14
C THR A 170 2.47 -21.85 7.98
N GLU A 171 3.79 -21.84 8.06
CA GLU A 171 4.67 -22.49 7.07
C GLU A 171 4.47 -24.03 7.00
N HIS A 172 3.87 -24.63 8.05
CA HIS A 172 3.68 -26.06 8.16
C HIS A 172 2.21 -26.51 8.05
N VAL A 173 1.28 -25.61 8.32
CA VAL A 173 -0.17 -25.91 8.31
C VAL A 173 -0.87 -24.89 7.45
N ASN A 174 -1.69 -25.33 6.50
CA ASN A 174 -2.38 -24.46 5.54
C ASN A 174 -1.42 -23.48 4.85
N SER A 175 -0.20 -23.92 4.55
CA SER A 175 0.92 -23.08 4.09
C SER A 175 0.63 -22.31 2.80
N GLU A 176 -0.26 -22.84 1.95
CA GLU A 176 -0.70 -22.18 0.73
C GLU A 176 -1.41 -20.84 1.00
N LEU A 177 -2.25 -20.79 2.05
CA LEU A 177 -2.91 -19.54 2.45
C LEU A 177 -1.91 -18.55 3.04
N LEU A 178 -0.92 -19.00 3.80
CA LEU A 178 0.17 -18.13 4.25
C LEU A 178 0.99 -17.59 3.07
N TRP A 179 1.30 -18.45 2.08
CA TRP A 179 1.97 -18.04 0.85
C TRP A 179 1.19 -16.96 0.11
N ALA A 180 -0.13 -17.14 -0.04
CA ALA A 180 -1.00 -16.17 -0.70
C ALA A 180 -1.16 -14.87 0.12
N ALA A 181 -1.22 -14.93 1.46
CA ALA A 181 -1.31 -13.76 2.33
C ALA A 181 -0.10 -12.81 2.19
N ARG A 182 1.01 -13.31 1.65
CA ARG A 182 2.23 -12.54 1.38
C ARG A 182 2.26 -12.03 -0.08
N GLY A 183 1.26 -11.22 -0.48
CA GLY A 183 1.28 -10.54 -1.77
C GLY A 183 0.13 -10.83 -2.74
N ALA A 184 -0.89 -11.59 -2.36
CA ALA A 184 -2.06 -11.82 -3.22
C ALA A 184 -2.96 -10.56 -3.37
N GLY A 185 -2.90 -9.63 -2.43
CA GLY A 185 -3.75 -8.45 -2.44
C GLY A 185 -5.24 -8.78 -2.38
N PRO A 186 -6.08 -8.08 -3.15
CA PRO A 186 -7.53 -8.35 -3.24
C PRO A 186 -7.87 -9.75 -3.76
N GLY A 187 -6.90 -10.44 -4.37
CA GLY A 187 -7.04 -11.82 -4.81
C GLY A 187 -6.93 -12.87 -3.70
N PHE A 188 -6.71 -12.50 -2.46
CA PHE A 188 -6.64 -13.44 -1.34
C PHE A 188 -7.98 -14.17 -1.12
N PRO A 189 -8.02 -15.52 -1.12
CA PRO A 189 -9.27 -16.29 -1.21
C PRO A 189 -9.94 -16.57 0.15
N ALA A 190 -9.71 -15.74 1.16
CA ALA A 190 -10.29 -15.89 2.50
C ALA A 190 -10.37 -14.52 3.19
N VAL A 191 -11.03 -14.44 4.34
CA VAL A 191 -11.06 -13.25 5.19
C VAL A 191 -10.02 -13.40 6.28
N VAL A 192 -9.01 -12.55 6.32
CA VAL A 192 -8.05 -12.54 7.44
C VAL A 192 -8.73 -11.95 8.68
N THR A 193 -8.65 -12.68 9.79
CA THR A 193 -9.10 -12.22 11.10
C THR A 193 -7.92 -11.70 11.95
N ARG A 194 -6.72 -12.28 11.77
CA ARG A 194 -5.54 -11.90 12.54
C ARG A 194 -4.26 -12.14 11.74
N PHE A 195 -3.34 -11.19 11.80
CA PHE A 195 -1.96 -11.38 11.37
C PHE A 195 -1.07 -11.60 12.58
N HIS A 196 -0.12 -12.51 12.47
CA HIS A 196 0.97 -12.73 13.42
C HIS A 196 2.25 -12.19 12.77
N LEU A 197 2.81 -11.11 13.33
CA LEU A 197 3.88 -10.36 12.70
C LEU A 197 5.14 -10.38 13.55
N GLN A 198 6.27 -10.75 12.95
CA GLN A 198 7.57 -10.62 13.60
C GLN A 198 7.93 -9.14 13.69
N THR A 199 8.10 -8.62 14.89
CA THR A 199 8.58 -7.25 15.14
C THR A 199 10.07 -7.21 15.32
N ARG A 200 10.66 -6.01 15.27
CA ARG A 200 12.08 -5.77 15.45
C ARG A 200 12.33 -4.81 16.60
N PRO A 201 13.54 -4.79 17.20
CA PRO A 201 13.92 -3.73 18.13
C PRO A 201 13.75 -2.35 17.46
N ALA A 202 13.21 -1.40 18.21
CA ALA A 202 13.10 -0.02 17.75
C ALA A 202 14.48 0.64 17.69
N TYR A 203 14.71 1.46 16.68
CA TYR A 203 15.84 2.36 16.65
C TYR A 203 15.65 3.49 17.66
N LYS A 204 16.75 3.97 18.22
CA LYS A 204 16.75 5.04 19.24
C LYS A 204 16.77 6.44 18.65
N HIS A 205 17.35 6.57 17.43
CA HIS A 205 17.54 7.85 16.77
C HIS A 205 17.09 7.76 15.32
N MET A 206 16.32 8.77 14.93
CA MET A 206 16.01 9.05 13.54
C MET A 206 16.54 10.43 13.19
N ARG A 207 17.22 10.56 12.06
CA ARG A 207 17.75 11.82 11.54
C ARG A 207 17.40 11.96 10.08
N SER A 208 17.16 13.19 9.65
CA SER A 208 16.84 13.47 8.25
C SER A 208 17.77 14.55 7.67
N SER A 209 18.06 14.40 6.38
CA SER A 209 18.65 15.44 5.55
C SER A 209 17.83 15.62 4.28
N GLY A 210 17.76 16.82 3.76
CA GLY A 210 17.03 17.08 2.54
C GLY A 210 17.63 18.21 1.72
N TYR A 211 17.54 18.05 0.39
CA TYR A 211 18.10 18.98 -0.59
C TYR A 211 17.04 19.28 -1.62
N CYS A 212 16.59 20.51 -1.68
CA CYS A 212 15.49 20.94 -2.52
C CYS A 212 16.02 21.70 -3.74
N TYR A 213 15.57 21.29 -4.93
CA TYR A 213 15.96 21.87 -6.21
C TYR A 213 14.76 22.45 -6.96
N ALA A 214 14.97 23.49 -7.72
CA ALA A 214 13.95 24.04 -8.61
C ALA A 214 13.60 23.06 -9.73
N ASN A 215 12.43 23.21 -10.36
CA ASN A 215 11.96 22.32 -11.42
C ASN A 215 12.95 22.10 -12.56
N ALA A 216 13.65 23.17 -12.97
CA ALA A 216 14.66 23.11 -14.03
C ALA A 216 15.88 22.23 -13.71
N ASP A 217 16.11 21.94 -12.44
CA ASP A 217 17.25 21.15 -11.95
C ASP A 217 16.93 19.66 -11.74
N PHE A 218 15.76 19.19 -12.19
CA PHE A 218 15.34 17.78 -12.02
C PHE A 218 16.42 16.78 -12.45
N GLN A 219 16.91 16.92 -13.68
CA GLN A 219 17.93 16.00 -14.23
C GLN A 219 19.21 15.98 -13.37
N LYS A 220 19.61 17.14 -12.87
CA LYS A 220 20.78 17.26 -11.99
C LYS A 220 20.55 16.53 -10.65
N ALA A 221 19.41 16.78 -10.01
CA ALA A 221 19.05 16.15 -8.73
C ALA A 221 18.90 14.63 -8.88
N MET A 222 18.20 14.18 -9.95
CA MET A 222 17.96 12.76 -10.17
C MET A 222 19.25 11.98 -10.49
N LYS A 223 20.10 12.51 -11.37
CA LYS A 223 21.39 11.87 -11.68
C LYS A 223 22.32 11.83 -10.48
N TRP A 224 22.33 12.88 -9.66
CA TRP A 224 23.08 12.88 -8.41
C TRP A 224 22.60 11.78 -7.47
N ILE A 225 21.30 11.72 -7.14
CA ILE A 225 20.79 10.73 -6.19
C ILE A 225 21.05 9.29 -6.68
N LEU A 226 20.87 9.02 -7.98
CA LEU A 226 21.17 7.72 -8.58
C LEU A 226 22.64 7.35 -8.44
N SER A 227 23.56 8.32 -8.56
CA SER A 227 25.01 8.06 -8.47
C SER A 227 25.49 7.72 -7.08
N ILE A 228 24.76 8.12 -6.02
CA ILE A 228 25.19 7.91 -4.64
C ILE A 228 24.35 6.90 -3.86
N THR A 229 23.17 6.52 -4.37
CA THR A 229 22.18 5.72 -3.61
C THR A 229 22.71 4.37 -3.17
N ASP A 230 23.57 3.73 -3.95
CA ASP A 230 24.19 2.43 -3.61
C ASP A 230 25.23 2.52 -2.49
N GLY A 231 25.75 3.71 -2.21
CA GLY A 231 26.69 3.96 -1.12
C GLY A 231 26.05 4.08 0.26
N PHE A 232 24.71 4.17 0.34
CA PHE A 232 24.02 4.25 1.61
C PHE A 232 23.78 2.88 2.23
N ASP A 233 23.91 2.82 3.55
CA ASP A 233 23.54 1.61 4.27
C ASP A 233 22.03 1.34 4.22
N PRO A 234 21.62 0.08 4.46
CA PRO A 234 20.21 -0.30 4.34
C PRO A 234 19.26 0.48 5.26
N ASP A 235 19.77 0.97 6.41
CA ASP A 235 19.00 1.69 7.42
C ASP A 235 18.75 3.16 7.04
N THR A 236 19.14 3.58 5.85
CA THR A 236 18.91 4.96 5.36
C THR A 236 17.96 4.92 4.19
N GLU A 237 16.74 5.43 4.39
CA GLU A 237 15.80 5.64 3.30
C GLU A 237 16.26 6.77 2.38
N VAL A 238 16.03 6.60 1.08
CA VAL A 238 16.45 7.52 0.03
C VAL A 238 15.29 7.72 -0.94
N VAL A 239 14.76 8.94 -0.98
CA VAL A 239 13.56 9.29 -1.75
C VAL A 239 13.79 10.60 -2.50
N LEU A 240 13.27 10.72 -3.72
CA LEU A 240 13.11 11.97 -4.42
C LEU A 240 11.62 12.22 -4.63
N VAL A 241 11.14 13.41 -4.21
CA VAL A 241 9.74 13.82 -4.31
C VAL A 241 9.63 15.09 -5.13
N ALA A 242 8.78 15.10 -6.14
CA ALA A 242 8.34 16.31 -6.83
C ALA A 242 7.00 16.76 -6.25
N SER A 243 6.90 18.00 -5.83
CA SER A 243 5.66 18.57 -5.28
C SER A 243 5.66 20.10 -5.42
N TYR A 244 4.52 20.71 -5.09
CA TYR A 244 4.44 22.16 -4.87
C TYR A 244 4.49 22.44 -3.37
N PRO A 245 5.59 22.92 -2.80
CA PRO A 245 5.63 23.31 -1.40
C PRO A 245 4.62 24.44 -1.10
N PRO A 246 4.12 24.54 0.14
CA PRO A 246 3.23 25.65 0.52
C PRO A 246 3.79 27.01 0.15
N GLY A 247 3.01 27.82 -0.56
CA GLY A 247 3.41 29.15 -1.04
C GLY A 247 4.31 29.16 -2.28
N SER A 248 4.71 28.00 -2.82
CA SER A 248 5.47 27.94 -4.07
C SER A 248 4.55 27.95 -5.30
N GLU A 249 4.93 28.71 -6.32
CA GLU A 249 4.30 28.67 -7.64
C GLU A 249 4.91 27.59 -8.56
N GLY A 250 6.14 27.15 -8.28
CA GLY A 250 6.87 26.15 -9.05
C GLY A 250 6.95 24.80 -8.36
N ILE A 251 7.16 23.75 -9.15
CA ILE A 251 7.50 22.44 -8.66
C ILE A 251 8.90 22.48 -8.03
N VAL A 252 9.05 21.79 -6.89
CA VAL A 252 10.32 21.61 -6.20
C VAL A 252 10.59 20.10 -6.07
N HIS A 253 11.81 19.72 -6.34
CA HIS A 253 12.32 18.35 -6.18
C HIS A 253 13.06 18.25 -4.86
N THR A 254 12.51 17.54 -3.90
CA THR A 254 13.13 17.30 -2.59
C THR A 254 13.77 15.91 -2.60
N VAL A 255 15.09 15.86 -2.52
CA VAL A 255 15.84 14.63 -2.24
C VAL A 255 15.94 14.49 -0.74
N LEU A 256 15.34 13.43 -0.20
CA LEU A 256 15.18 13.19 1.23
C LEU A 256 15.90 11.92 1.65
N PHE A 257 16.62 12.02 2.77
CA PHE A 257 17.28 10.91 3.45
C PHE A 257 16.75 10.80 4.87
N VAL A 258 16.40 9.58 5.32
CA VAL A 258 15.98 9.31 6.69
C VAL A 258 16.79 8.14 7.23
N ALA A 259 17.68 8.41 8.16
CA ALA A 259 18.53 7.39 8.79
C ALA A 259 17.93 6.91 10.12
N PHE A 260 17.90 5.60 10.29
CA PHE A 260 17.45 4.89 11.49
C PHE A 260 18.66 4.27 12.18
N LYS A 261 19.06 4.77 13.35
CA LYS A 261 20.26 4.31 14.05
C LYS A 261 20.05 4.21 15.57
N ASN A 262 20.98 3.53 16.23
CA ASN A 262 20.98 3.43 17.69
C ASN A 262 21.91 4.44 18.37
N ASP A 263 22.72 5.15 17.58
CA ASP A 263 23.62 6.18 17.99
C ASP A 263 23.47 7.43 17.10
N PRO A 264 23.44 8.66 17.67
CA PRO A 264 23.21 9.88 16.91
C PRO A 264 24.37 10.24 15.96
N GLU A 265 25.60 9.88 16.30
CA GLU A 265 26.77 10.10 15.45
C GLU A 265 26.83 9.10 14.28
N GLU A 266 26.35 7.86 14.49
CA GLU A 266 26.14 6.92 13.39
C GLU A 266 25.11 7.45 12.40
N ALA A 267 23.99 8.01 12.89
CA ALA A 267 22.99 8.62 12.04
C ALA A 267 23.55 9.82 11.26
N ARG A 268 24.35 10.68 11.90
CA ARG A 268 25.03 11.79 11.23
C ARG A 268 25.98 11.29 10.14
N ARG A 269 26.82 10.29 10.46
CA ARG A 269 27.76 9.69 9.48
C ARG A 269 27.04 9.04 8.29
N ALA A 270 25.90 8.38 8.53
CA ALA A 270 25.09 7.78 7.46
C ALA A 270 24.55 8.83 6.46
N LEU A 271 24.33 10.07 6.91
CA LEU A 271 23.84 11.17 6.09
C LEU A 271 24.97 12.01 5.45
N GLN A 272 26.21 11.86 5.90
CA GLN A 272 27.36 12.67 5.45
C GLN A 272 27.65 12.56 3.95
N PRO A 273 27.56 11.37 3.30
CA PRO A 273 27.82 11.27 1.85
C PRO A 273 26.91 12.16 1.00
N ALA A 274 25.65 12.37 1.40
CA ALA A 274 24.75 13.29 0.73
C ALA A 274 25.19 14.75 0.92
N GLN A 275 25.59 15.11 2.15
CA GLN A 275 26.06 16.46 2.47
C GLN A 275 27.31 16.83 1.68
N ASP A 276 28.24 15.90 1.52
CA ASP A 276 29.53 16.15 0.87
C ASP A 276 29.44 16.21 -0.67
N SER A 277 28.37 15.64 -1.24
CA SER A 277 28.28 15.44 -2.70
C SER A 277 27.11 16.12 -3.38
N HIS A 278 26.18 16.75 -2.62
CA HIS A 278 25.00 17.34 -3.25
C HIS A 278 25.38 18.49 -4.20
N PRO A 279 24.75 18.58 -5.39
CA PRO A 279 25.03 19.64 -6.33
C PRO A 279 24.63 21.01 -5.78
N ALA A 280 25.41 22.04 -6.11
CA ALA A 280 25.06 23.42 -5.79
C ALA A 280 23.75 23.85 -6.48
N GLY A 281 23.08 24.86 -5.90
CA GLY A 281 21.84 25.43 -6.43
C GLY A 281 20.59 24.94 -5.73
N THR A 282 20.70 24.40 -4.52
CA THR A 282 19.55 24.11 -3.66
C THR A 282 18.78 25.40 -3.35
N VAL A 283 17.45 25.32 -3.39
CA VAL A 283 16.56 26.43 -2.97
C VAL A 283 16.27 26.39 -1.47
N HIS A 284 16.43 25.20 -0.88
CA HIS A 284 16.36 24.95 0.55
C HIS A 284 17.10 23.65 0.86
N GLU A 285 17.71 23.57 2.06
CA GLU A 285 18.38 22.36 2.51
C GLU A 285 18.41 22.27 4.04
N TRP A 286 18.56 21.05 4.55
CA TRP A 286 18.87 20.79 5.95
C TRP A 286 19.73 19.52 6.07
N PHE A 287 20.58 19.50 7.08
CA PHE A 287 21.44 18.37 7.36
C PHE A 287 21.28 17.88 8.80
N ASN A 288 21.20 16.55 8.97
CA ASN A 288 21.20 15.86 10.25
C ASN A 288 20.15 16.39 11.25
N ARG A 289 18.96 16.77 10.76
CA ARG A 289 17.85 17.22 11.60
C ARG A 289 17.30 16.04 12.40
N GLU A 290 17.06 16.25 13.67
CA GLU A 290 16.34 15.28 14.48
C GLU A 290 14.91 15.13 13.97
N THR A 291 14.45 13.88 13.91
CA THR A 291 13.10 13.53 13.52
C THR A 291 12.65 12.27 14.27
N SER A 292 11.38 11.98 14.20
CA SER A 292 10.78 10.78 14.79
C SER A 292 9.79 10.17 13.80
N LEU A 293 9.38 8.93 14.06
CA LEU A 293 8.32 8.30 13.27
C LEU A 293 7.01 9.12 13.31
N GLN A 294 6.74 9.79 14.43
CA GLN A 294 5.55 10.63 14.58
C GLN A 294 5.64 11.90 13.73
N ASP A 295 6.82 12.52 13.62
CA ASP A 295 7.04 13.67 12.73
C ASP A 295 6.86 13.23 11.27
N GLN A 296 7.44 12.10 10.89
CA GLN A 296 7.29 11.54 9.56
C GLN A 296 5.81 11.21 9.24
N TYR A 297 5.06 10.66 10.17
CA TYR A 297 3.62 10.42 10.02
C TYR A 297 2.83 11.72 9.83
N LYS A 298 3.21 12.79 10.51
CA LYS A 298 2.58 14.11 10.35
C LYS A 298 2.81 14.66 8.94
N ASP A 299 4.05 14.57 8.45
CA ASP A 299 4.41 15.03 7.11
C ASP A 299 3.69 14.22 6.03
N GLN A 300 3.63 12.90 6.17
CA GLN A 300 2.90 12.02 5.25
C GLN A 300 1.39 12.29 5.26
N GLY A 301 0.79 12.55 6.41
CA GLY A 301 -0.62 12.94 6.52
C GLY A 301 -0.91 14.27 5.81
N ALA A 302 0.01 15.24 5.90
CA ALA A 302 -0.12 16.52 5.20
C ALA A 302 0.00 16.38 3.68
N ALA A 303 0.86 15.47 3.20
CA ALA A 303 1.01 15.18 1.77
C ALA A 303 -0.18 14.40 1.18
N ASN A 304 -0.91 13.66 2.02
CA ASN A 304 -2.06 12.84 1.62
C ASN A 304 -3.34 13.27 2.36
N PRO A 305 -3.90 14.44 2.03
CA PRO A 305 -5.04 15.00 2.76
C PRO A 305 -6.31 14.16 2.57
N GLU A 306 -7.04 13.94 3.67
CA GLU A 306 -8.38 13.34 3.63
C GLU A 306 -9.37 14.21 2.87
N GLY A 307 -10.46 13.61 2.40
CA GLY A 307 -11.51 14.36 1.73
C GLY A 307 -11.24 14.71 0.26
N HIS A 308 -10.10 14.27 -0.27
CA HIS A 308 -9.67 14.55 -1.64
C HIS A 308 -9.92 13.38 -2.58
N ARG A 309 -9.91 13.70 -3.85
CA ARG A 309 -10.00 12.74 -4.97
C ARG A 309 -8.58 12.40 -5.43
N TYR A 310 -8.34 11.13 -5.74
CA TYR A 310 -7.03 10.61 -6.09
C TYR A 310 -7.08 9.78 -7.37
N ARG A 311 -6.08 10.00 -8.24
CA ARG A 311 -5.68 9.08 -9.30
C ARG A 311 -4.24 8.67 -9.02
N VAL A 312 -4.03 7.39 -8.78
CA VAL A 312 -2.73 6.86 -8.34
C VAL A 312 -2.30 5.74 -9.25
N ASP A 313 -1.05 5.72 -9.62
CA ASP A 313 -0.41 4.59 -10.27
C ASP A 313 1.08 4.55 -9.94
N ASN A 314 1.71 3.41 -10.20
CA ASN A 314 3.10 3.17 -9.86
C ASN A 314 3.77 2.21 -10.84
N ALA A 315 5.09 2.10 -10.77
CA ALA A 315 5.85 1.15 -11.54
C ALA A 315 7.14 0.74 -10.83
N TYR A 316 7.55 -0.50 -11.02
CA TYR A 316 8.91 -0.97 -10.82
C TYR A 316 9.71 -0.65 -12.08
N ILE A 317 10.54 0.38 -12.04
CA ILE A 317 11.39 0.74 -13.17
C ILE A 317 12.54 -0.27 -13.30
N SER A 318 12.81 -0.76 -14.50
CA SER A 318 13.88 -1.71 -14.76
C SER A 318 15.24 -1.15 -14.33
N ASN A 319 16.11 -2.02 -13.78
CA ASN A 319 17.39 -1.60 -13.22
C ASN A 319 18.38 -1.12 -14.28
N ASP A 320 18.17 -1.44 -15.56
CA ASP A 320 18.97 -1.02 -16.71
C ASP A 320 18.40 0.22 -17.43
N ALA A 321 17.27 0.75 -16.98
CA ALA A 321 16.66 1.93 -17.58
C ALA A 321 17.41 3.23 -17.21
N ASP A 322 17.38 4.21 -18.13
CA ASP A 322 17.73 5.59 -17.79
C ASP A 322 16.61 6.24 -16.96
N VAL A 323 16.63 5.97 -15.65
CA VAL A 323 15.59 6.38 -14.70
C VAL A 323 15.32 7.88 -14.74
N ALA A 324 16.38 8.70 -14.93
CA ALA A 324 16.24 10.15 -14.99
C ALA A 324 15.42 10.59 -16.21
N SER A 325 15.71 10.03 -17.38
CA SER A 325 14.95 10.32 -18.60
C SER A 325 13.53 9.73 -18.57
N VAL A 326 13.36 8.51 -18.05
CA VAL A 326 12.06 7.83 -17.94
C VAL A 326 11.08 8.59 -17.06
N LEU A 327 11.56 9.18 -15.97
CA LEU A 327 10.70 9.83 -14.96
C LEU A 327 10.54 11.35 -15.16
N GLU A 328 11.22 11.96 -16.13
CA GLU A 328 11.24 13.43 -16.28
C GLU A 328 9.84 14.03 -16.40
N GLU A 329 8.98 13.50 -17.26
CA GLU A 329 7.63 14.01 -17.43
C GLU A 329 6.81 13.93 -16.13
N ALA A 330 6.91 12.80 -15.41
CA ALA A 330 6.19 12.56 -14.16
C ALA A 330 6.60 13.53 -13.03
N PHE A 331 7.82 14.01 -13.07
CA PHE A 331 8.36 14.90 -12.03
C PHE A 331 8.24 16.38 -12.38
N THR A 332 8.19 16.73 -13.66
CA THR A 332 8.26 18.14 -14.10
C THR A 332 6.91 18.74 -14.54
N THR A 333 5.84 17.92 -14.63
CA THR A 333 4.56 18.36 -15.21
C THR A 333 3.33 18.07 -14.33
N LEU A 334 3.47 18.18 -13.00
CA LEU A 334 2.39 17.90 -12.05
C LEU A 334 1.12 18.71 -12.36
N PRO A 335 -0.08 18.06 -12.51
CA PRO A 335 -1.27 18.74 -13.06
C PRO A 335 -2.01 19.63 -12.05
N THR A 336 -1.81 19.42 -10.75
CA THR A 336 -2.44 20.21 -9.68
C THR A 336 -1.43 20.54 -8.58
N LYS A 337 -1.73 21.57 -7.79
CA LYS A 337 -0.87 22.00 -6.68
C LYS A 337 -0.73 20.97 -5.55
N LYS A 338 -1.62 19.98 -5.47
CA LYS A 338 -1.58 18.91 -4.46
C LYS A 338 -0.98 17.62 -4.99
N THR A 339 -0.83 17.49 -6.31
CA THR A 339 -0.18 16.33 -6.93
C THR A 339 1.28 16.23 -6.54
N PHE A 340 1.73 15.01 -6.27
CA PHE A 340 3.14 14.71 -6.12
C PHE A 340 3.51 13.42 -6.84
N SER A 341 4.78 13.33 -7.22
CA SER A 341 5.41 12.10 -7.72
C SER A 341 6.61 11.77 -6.84
N LEU A 342 6.88 10.51 -6.63
CA LEU A 342 8.05 10.06 -5.88
C LEU A 342 8.81 8.96 -6.61
N TRP A 343 10.12 8.98 -6.46
CA TRP A 343 11.00 7.86 -6.69
C TRP A 343 11.61 7.43 -5.37
N TYR A 344 11.60 6.12 -5.10
CA TYR A 344 12.13 5.53 -3.89
C TYR A 344 13.19 4.49 -4.23
N SER A 345 14.36 4.60 -3.61
CA SER A 345 15.42 3.61 -3.75
C SER A 345 15.09 2.38 -2.91
N MET A 346 14.92 1.24 -3.57
CA MET A 346 14.65 -0.04 -2.91
C MET A 346 15.92 -0.87 -2.68
N SER A 347 17.04 -0.51 -3.34
CA SER A 347 18.32 -1.19 -3.15
C SER A 347 18.94 -0.86 -1.77
N PRO A 348 19.72 -1.78 -1.15
CA PRO A 348 20.08 -3.10 -1.64
C PRO A 348 19.06 -4.20 -1.33
N GLY A 349 17.94 -3.89 -0.68
CA GLY A 349 16.95 -4.88 -0.25
C GLY A 349 16.38 -5.72 -1.41
N THR A 350 16.25 -5.11 -2.58
CA THR A 350 15.72 -5.75 -3.80
C THR A 350 16.75 -6.63 -4.54
N ARG A 351 18.02 -6.55 -4.20
CA ARG A 351 19.09 -7.39 -4.82
C ARG A 351 19.21 -8.76 -4.17
N ARG A 352 18.44 -9.03 -3.13
CA ARG A 352 18.30 -10.36 -2.55
C ARG A 352 17.12 -11.11 -3.17
N PRO A 353 17.17 -12.45 -3.26
CA PRO A 353 16.01 -13.21 -3.71
C PRO A 353 14.86 -13.06 -2.74
N LEU A 354 13.64 -12.90 -3.25
CA LEU A 354 12.42 -12.96 -2.47
C LEU A 354 12.20 -14.39 -1.94
N LYS A 355 11.56 -14.51 -0.78
CA LYS A 355 11.03 -15.79 -0.30
C LYS A 355 10.01 -16.34 -1.29
N ASP A 356 9.74 -17.66 -1.25
CA ASP A 356 8.60 -18.21 -2.00
C ASP A 356 7.29 -17.69 -1.39
N MET A 357 6.68 -16.73 -2.07
CA MET A 357 5.45 -16.06 -1.68
C MET A 357 4.76 -15.47 -2.92
N ALA A 358 3.52 -14.99 -2.79
CA ALA A 358 2.78 -14.42 -3.89
C ALA A 358 3.44 -13.14 -4.42
N LEU A 359 3.93 -12.24 -3.56
CA LEU A 359 4.77 -11.11 -3.99
C LEU A 359 6.04 -11.64 -4.66
N SER A 360 6.26 -11.29 -5.90
CA SER A 360 7.30 -11.91 -6.72
C SER A 360 8.04 -10.94 -7.65
N MET A 361 7.74 -9.65 -7.54
CA MET A 361 8.35 -8.60 -8.36
C MET A 361 8.94 -7.51 -7.48
N GLN A 362 10.12 -7.08 -7.81
CA GLN A 362 10.81 -5.94 -7.21
C GLN A 362 11.95 -5.46 -8.11
N THR A 363 12.27 -4.18 -8.06
CA THR A 363 13.45 -3.57 -8.69
C THR A 363 14.09 -2.58 -7.74
N ASP A 364 15.26 -2.05 -8.06
CA ASP A 364 15.95 -1.04 -7.26
C ASP A 364 15.22 0.31 -7.29
N HIS A 365 14.35 0.52 -8.29
CA HIS A 365 13.72 1.80 -8.57
C HIS A 365 12.20 1.68 -8.51
N TYR A 366 11.61 2.12 -7.40
CA TYR A 366 10.17 2.27 -7.28
C TYR A 366 9.74 3.70 -7.64
N PHE A 367 8.73 3.80 -8.46
CA PHE A 367 8.08 5.07 -8.83
C PHE A 367 6.60 5.02 -8.48
N ALA A 368 6.06 6.12 -7.94
CA ALA A 368 4.61 6.31 -7.79
C ALA A 368 4.23 7.77 -8.03
N THR A 369 3.01 7.98 -8.54
CA THR A 369 2.42 9.30 -8.67
C THR A 369 1.01 9.33 -8.09
N TYR A 370 0.71 10.41 -7.38
CA TYR A 370 -0.55 10.65 -6.70
C TYR A 370 -1.12 11.97 -7.22
N SER A 371 -2.00 11.90 -8.22
CA SER A 371 -2.72 13.08 -8.70
C SER A 371 -3.87 13.36 -7.74
N ILE A 372 -3.76 14.46 -6.99
CA ILE A 372 -4.64 14.84 -5.89
C ILE A 372 -5.38 16.12 -6.25
N TYR A 373 -6.70 16.12 -6.09
CA TYR A 373 -7.57 17.23 -6.43
C TYR A 373 -8.87 17.18 -5.59
N GLU A 374 -9.61 18.28 -5.57
CA GLU A 374 -10.81 18.41 -4.73
C GLU A 374 -12.10 18.20 -5.52
N ASP A 375 -12.17 18.76 -6.71
CA ASP A 375 -13.39 18.86 -7.51
C ASP A 375 -13.49 17.73 -8.55
N ALA A 376 -14.69 17.18 -8.73
CA ALA A 376 -14.95 16.15 -9.72
C ALA A 376 -14.74 16.63 -11.17
N LYS A 377 -14.82 17.95 -11.43
CA LYS A 377 -14.52 18.52 -12.76
C LYS A 377 -13.08 18.26 -13.22
N ASP A 378 -12.17 18.01 -12.28
CA ASP A 378 -10.75 17.76 -12.54
C ASP A 378 -10.44 16.25 -12.74
N ASP A 379 -11.45 15.36 -12.69
CA ASP A 379 -11.29 13.91 -12.88
C ASP A 379 -10.63 13.55 -14.23
N ASP A 380 -11.02 14.24 -15.30
CA ASP A 380 -10.47 14.00 -16.64
C ASP A 380 -9.05 14.53 -16.78
N LEU A 381 -8.75 15.69 -16.23
CA LEU A 381 -7.40 16.26 -16.19
C LEU A 381 -6.43 15.30 -15.47
N ALA A 382 -6.79 14.89 -14.25
CA ALA A 382 -5.98 13.98 -13.44
C ALA A 382 -5.80 12.62 -14.13
N SER A 383 -6.89 12.05 -14.66
CA SER A 383 -6.85 10.75 -15.35
C SER A 383 -6.01 10.78 -16.62
N SER A 384 -6.16 11.82 -17.44
CA SER A 384 -5.42 11.98 -18.70
C SER A 384 -3.94 12.14 -18.45
N TRP A 385 -3.57 12.94 -17.45
CA TRP A 385 -2.16 13.13 -17.08
C TRP A 385 -1.52 11.85 -16.58
N VAL A 386 -2.15 11.13 -15.63
CA VAL A 386 -1.62 9.85 -15.11
C VAL A 386 -1.47 8.84 -16.26
N LYS A 387 -2.48 8.70 -17.14
CA LYS A 387 -2.41 7.80 -18.30
C LYS A 387 -1.25 8.15 -19.22
N LYS A 388 -1.05 9.43 -19.52
CA LYS A 388 0.04 9.91 -20.38
C LYS A 388 1.42 9.56 -19.79
N VAL A 389 1.63 9.91 -18.53
CA VAL A 389 2.88 9.63 -17.81
C VAL A 389 3.16 8.12 -17.78
N MET A 390 2.17 7.32 -17.39
CA MET A 390 2.36 5.87 -17.28
C MET A 390 2.57 5.19 -18.64
N ALA A 391 1.98 5.69 -19.73
CA ALA A 391 2.23 5.19 -21.08
C ALA A 391 3.71 5.38 -21.50
N GLY A 392 4.35 6.47 -21.08
CA GLY A 392 5.79 6.70 -21.29
C GLY A 392 6.67 5.76 -20.47
N ILE A 393 6.23 5.43 -19.26
CA ILE A 393 7.00 4.60 -18.30
C ILE A 393 6.86 3.09 -18.60
N GLU A 394 5.72 2.62 -19.09
CA GLU A 394 5.37 1.18 -19.21
C GLU A 394 6.45 0.35 -19.89
N ARG A 395 7.03 0.82 -20.99
CA ARG A 395 8.08 0.11 -21.75
C ARG A 395 9.40 -0.06 -20.98
N HIS A 396 9.58 0.66 -19.88
CA HIS A 396 10.74 0.61 -18.99
C HIS A 396 10.40 0.02 -17.62
N SER A 397 9.22 -0.59 -17.49
CA SER A 397 8.69 -1.14 -16.25
C SER A 397 8.70 -2.67 -16.27
N GLU A 398 9.09 -3.27 -15.16
CA GLU A 398 8.94 -4.71 -14.91
C GLU A 398 7.52 -5.08 -14.47
N GLY A 399 6.75 -4.12 -14.00
CA GLY A 399 5.40 -4.26 -13.46
C GLY A 399 5.09 -3.21 -12.40
N ALA A 400 4.11 -3.47 -11.55
CA ALA A 400 3.67 -2.52 -10.53
C ALA A 400 3.43 -3.17 -9.17
N TYR A 401 3.52 -2.35 -8.12
CA TYR A 401 3.14 -2.68 -6.76
C TYR A 401 1.61 -2.55 -6.58
N LEU A 402 1.00 -3.55 -5.96
CA LEU A 402 -0.44 -3.58 -5.74
C LEU A 402 -0.98 -2.44 -4.86
N GLY A 403 -0.19 -2.03 -3.86
CA GLY A 403 -0.66 -1.09 -2.83
C GLY A 403 -0.98 0.30 -3.34
N ASP A 404 -0.23 0.76 -4.34
CA ASP A 404 -0.37 2.10 -4.93
C ASP A 404 -0.98 2.05 -6.33
N SER A 405 -1.81 1.05 -6.60
CA SER A 405 -2.52 0.92 -7.86
C SER A 405 -4.01 1.20 -7.72
N ASP A 406 -4.53 1.94 -8.66
CA ASP A 406 -5.97 2.18 -8.81
C ASP A 406 -6.62 1.09 -9.72
N PHE A 407 -5.83 0.23 -10.40
CA PHE A 407 -6.25 -0.84 -11.32
C PHE A 407 -7.05 -0.36 -12.56
N GLN A 408 -7.36 0.93 -12.66
CA GLN A 408 -8.20 1.50 -13.70
C GLN A 408 -7.40 2.28 -14.74
N VAL A 409 -6.11 2.52 -14.49
CA VAL A 409 -5.28 3.37 -15.33
C VAL A 409 -4.77 2.61 -16.54
N ARG A 410 -4.20 1.44 -16.34
CA ARG A 410 -3.55 0.65 -17.39
C ARG A 410 -3.51 -0.84 -17.08
N ARG A 411 -3.21 -1.64 -18.09
CA ARG A 411 -2.82 -3.04 -17.93
C ARG A 411 -1.36 -3.13 -17.52
N THR A 412 -1.07 -3.90 -16.47
CA THR A 412 0.30 -4.13 -16.01
C THR A 412 0.39 -5.46 -15.26
N ARG A 413 1.59 -5.91 -15.00
CA ARG A 413 1.83 -7.11 -14.20
C ARG A 413 2.02 -6.74 -12.74
N PHE A 414 1.43 -7.54 -11.86
CA PHE A 414 1.62 -7.44 -10.40
C PHE A 414 2.41 -8.63 -9.84
N TRP A 415 2.53 -9.70 -10.61
CA TRP A 415 3.24 -10.93 -10.23
C TRP A 415 4.06 -11.48 -11.38
N GLY A 416 5.09 -12.24 -11.04
CA GLY A 416 5.74 -13.14 -11.99
C GLY A 416 4.76 -14.20 -12.51
N GLU A 417 4.98 -14.72 -13.70
CA GLU A 417 4.05 -15.65 -14.35
C GLU A 417 3.70 -16.88 -13.49
N LYS A 418 4.72 -17.50 -12.92
CA LYS A 418 4.53 -18.70 -12.05
C LYS A 418 3.67 -18.39 -10.83
N GLN A 419 3.90 -17.26 -10.19
CA GLN A 419 3.17 -16.85 -8.99
C GLN A 419 1.72 -16.47 -9.33
N GLY A 420 1.49 -15.81 -10.45
CA GLY A 420 0.16 -15.50 -10.93
C GLY A 420 -0.67 -16.76 -11.20
N VAL A 421 -0.10 -17.75 -11.90
CA VAL A 421 -0.75 -19.04 -12.16
C VAL A 421 -1.08 -19.75 -10.83
N LYS A 422 -0.08 -19.88 -9.95
CA LYS A 422 -0.27 -20.51 -8.61
C LYS A 422 -1.35 -19.80 -7.80
N LEU A 423 -1.40 -18.47 -7.85
CA LEU A 423 -2.44 -17.72 -7.14
C LEU A 423 -3.85 -18.01 -7.67
N MET A 424 -4.02 -18.12 -8.98
CA MET A 424 -5.30 -18.47 -9.59
C MET A 424 -5.73 -19.90 -9.23
N GLU A 425 -4.78 -20.84 -9.19
CA GLU A 425 -5.05 -22.23 -8.74
C GLU A 425 -5.50 -22.27 -7.28
N LEU A 426 -4.82 -21.50 -6.41
CA LEU A 426 -5.18 -21.41 -4.99
C LEU A 426 -6.57 -20.80 -4.79
N ARG A 427 -6.93 -19.78 -5.57
CA ARG A 427 -8.28 -19.22 -5.53
C ARG A 427 -9.33 -20.25 -5.89
N ARG A 428 -9.14 -21.00 -7.00
CA ARG A 428 -10.07 -22.06 -7.40
C ARG A 428 -10.20 -23.17 -6.34
N LYS A 429 -9.11 -23.47 -5.65
CA LYS A 429 -9.08 -24.47 -4.57
C LYS A 429 -9.83 -24.00 -3.32
N TRP A 430 -9.51 -22.79 -2.82
CA TRP A 430 -9.99 -22.30 -1.54
C TRP A 430 -11.31 -21.52 -1.62
N ASP A 431 -11.66 -21.02 -2.79
CA ASP A 431 -12.93 -20.33 -3.05
C ASP A 431 -13.51 -20.73 -4.43
N PRO A 432 -13.88 -22.00 -4.62
CA PRO A 432 -14.32 -22.52 -5.93
C PRO A 432 -15.62 -21.87 -6.43
N LYS A 433 -16.38 -21.21 -5.56
CA LYS A 433 -17.63 -20.53 -5.90
C LYS A 433 -17.45 -19.02 -6.11
N GLY A 434 -16.25 -18.48 -5.87
CA GLY A 434 -16.01 -17.05 -5.93
C GLY A 434 -16.81 -16.25 -4.89
N THR A 435 -16.99 -16.82 -3.69
CA THR A 435 -17.73 -16.18 -2.59
C THR A 435 -17.03 -14.90 -2.13
N ILE A 436 -15.70 -14.93 -2.02
CA ILE A 436 -14.90 -13.76 -1.63
C ILE A 436 -14.58 -12.96 -2.88
N CYS A 437 -14.96 -11.68 -2.92
CA CYS A 437 -14.63 -10.79 -4.01
C CYS A 437 -13.11 -10.64 -4.15
N GLY A 438 -12.63 -10.81 -5.36
CA GLY A 438 -11.24 -10.57 -5.72
C GLY A 438 -11.18 -9.96 -7.11
N TYR A 439 -10.16 -9.20 -7.43
CA TYR A 439 -10.03 -8.62 -8.75
C TYR A 439 -9.47 -9.60 -9.81
N LEU A 440 -9.03 -10.79 -9.40
CA LEU A 440 -8.57 -11.89 -10.27
C LEU A 440 -9.66 -12.90 -10.61
N ASP A 441 -10.91 -12.59 -10.38
CA ASP A 441 -12.03 -13.49 -10.46
C ASP A 441 -12.87 -13.19 -11.70
N GLU A 442 -12.96 -14.12 -12.64
CA GLU A 442 -13.76 -13.97 -13.87
C GLU A 442 -15.25 -13.75 -13.61
N GLY A 443 -15.75 -14.21 -12.46
CA GLY A 443 -17.11 -13.98 -12.00
C GLY A 443 -17.36 -12.58 -11.44
N ASP A 444 -16.31 -11.77 -11.27
CA ASP A 444 -16.44 -10.42 -10.77
C ASP A 444 -17.02 -9.47 -11.81
N LYS A 445 -18.32 -9.27 -11.73
CA LYS A 445 -19.07 -8.40 -12.65
C LYS A 445 -19.09 -6.93 -12.25
N SER A 446 -18.46 -6.54 -11.15
CA SER A 446 -18.26 -5.13 -10.81
C SER A 446 -17.14 -4.47 -11.63
N GLN A 447 -16.90 -4.97 -12.81
CA GLN A 447 -15.81 -4.65 -13.74
C GLN A 447 -15.91 -3.27 -14.36
N GLN A 448 -17.04 -2.66 -14.27
CA GLN A 448 -17.23 -1.34 -14.83
C GLN A 448 -16.14 -0.41 -14.33
N ASN A 449 -15.55 0.33 -15.22
CA ASN A 449 -14.48 1.28 -14.93
C ASN A 449 -13.10 0.68 -14.63
N GLY A 450 -12.76 -0.44 -15.22
CA GLY A 450 -11.40 -0.96 -15.19
C GLY A 450 -11.04 -1.82 -14.00
N LEU A 451 -12.03 -2.21 -13.18
CA LEU A 451 -11.82 -3.23 -12.14
C LEU A 451 -11.91 -4.66 -12.71
N ALA A 452 -11.81 -4.81 -14.01
CA ALA A 452 -11.81 -6.09 -14.68
C ALA A 452 -10.49 -6.81 -14.48
N ASN A 453 -10.55 -8.12 -14.27
CA ASN A 453 -9.40 -8.98 -14.06
C ASN A 453 -8.73 -9.47 -15.34
N VAL A 454 -9.15 -8.93 -16.48
CA VAL A 454 -8.65 -9.34 -17.80
C VAL A 454 -7.24 -8.85 -18.11
N HIS A 455 -6.64 -8.13 -17.20
CA HIS A 455 -5.36 -7.45 -17.43
C HIS A 455 -4.16 -8.28 -17.01
N GLU A 456 -4.35 -9.23 -16.13
CA GLU A 456 -3.22 -9.97 -15.54
C GLU A 456 -2.90 -11.19 -16.38
N TRP A 457 -3.53 -12.30 -16.07
CA TRP A 457 -3.15 -13.61 -16.58
C TRP A 457 -4.09 -14.20 -17.61
N SER A 458 -5.16 -13.47 -17.93
CA SER A 458 -6.28 -13.99 -18.74
C SER A 458 -5.88 -14.53 -20.11
N ALA A 459 -4.85 -13.99 -20.72
CA ALA A 459 -4.39 -14.44 -22.03
C ALA A 459 -3.56 -15.75 -21.98
N LYS A 460 -3.22 -16.22 -20.78
CA LYS A 460 -2.31 -17.35 -20.55
C LYS A 460 -2.94 -18.47 -19.71
N LEU A 461 -4.10 -18.22 -19.18
CA LEU A 461 -4.91 -19.19 -18.43
C LEU A 461 -6.03 -19.73 -19.29
#